data_d09b6321f484574dbf75ed26e93f6a5a
#
_entry.id   d09b6321f484574dbf75ed26e93f6a5a
#
_cell.length_a   1.000
_cell.length_b   1.000
_cell.length_c   1.000
_cell.angle_alpha   90.00
_cell.angle_beta   90.00
_cell.angle_gamma   90.00
#
_symmetry.space_group_name_H-M   'P 1'
#
loop_
_entity.id
_entity.type
_entity.pdbx_description
1 polymer ?
#
loop_
_entity_poly.entity_id
_entity_poly.type
_entity_poly.pdbx_seq_one_letter_code
_entity_poly.pdbx_strand_id
1 'polypeptide(L)'
;MPKMSNLKNSSRSNEYLMESEEENIRLEIKTDPEALRKQALWCGIKPGMRVLDAGCGTGKTTSILHEMIQPDGCVVGIDFSETRMSFAKENYGKKKGIEFHLGDFRKSMKNLGQFDFIWVRFLLEYYRKEAIDIVKNLKKCVRPGGLLCLLDLDYNCLNHYELPVPLTRILPKIMNYADKKYNFDTFVGRKLYSFLYDSGFEKIDVALMAHNLIFGEIKDKDKFNWVKKVEIAAKKAEKLINSYPGGYQQFSSDLNKFLIDPRRFTYTPLLLCKGVRPFSS
;
A
#
# COMPACT_ATOMS: atom_id res chain seq x y z
N MET A 1 32.93 -37.07 19.11
CA MET A 1 31.89 -36.70 18.14
C MET A 1 30.67 -36.14 18.91
N PRO A 2 30.39 -34.87 18.91
CA PRO A 2 29.16 -34.32 19.47
C PRO A 2 28.10 -34.23 18.37
N LYS A 3 26.88 -34.63 18.71
CA LYS A 3 25.68 -34.63 17.88
C LYS A 3 25.24 -33.19 17.57
N MET A 4 25.16 -32.86 16.29
CA MET A 4 24.51 -31.62 15.81
C MET A 4 23.01 -31.75 16.05
N SER A 5 22.48 -30.93 16.94
CA SER A 5 21.04 -30.76 17.15
C SER A 5 20.46 -29.89 16.01
N ASN A 6 19.55 -30.49 15.25
CA ASN A 6 18.73 -29.82 14.25
C ASN A 6 17.79 -28.79 14.93
N LEU A 7 18.16 -27.54 14.93
CA LEU A 7 17.24 -26.43 15.14
C LEU A 7 16.46 -26.20 13.83
N LYS A 8 15.27 -26.80 13.79
CA LYS A 8 14.26 -26.43 12.77
C LYS A 8 13.81 -25.00 13.04
N ASN A 9 14.38 -24.05 12.30
CA ASN A 9 13.86 -22.69 12.19
C ASN A 9 12.48 -22.74 11.52
N SER A 10 11.42 -22.65 12.32
CA SER A 10 10.04 -22.42 11.87
C SER A 10 9.79 -20.92 11.74
N SER A 11 10.51 -20.23 10.89
CA SER A 11 10.10 -18.93 10.39
C SER A 11 9.43 -19.16 9.03
N ARG A 12 8.10 -19.40 9.03
CA ARG A 12 7.29 -19.15 7.84
C ARG A 12 7.34 -17.64 7.62
N SER A 13 8.28 -17.18 6.79
CA SER A 13 8.24 -15.84 6.22
C SER A 13 6.89 -15.69 5.53
N ASN A 14 6.07 -14.72 5.98
CA ASN A 14 4.93 -14.27 5.20
C ASN A 14 5.51 -13.77 3.88
N GLU A 15 5.36 -14.56 2.82
CA GLU A 15 5.82 -14.21 1.48
C GLU A 15 5.01 -13.01 1.02
N TYR A 16 5.65 -11.83 0.94
CA TYR A 16 5.00 -10.62 0.49
C TYR A 16 4.51 -10.80 -0.95
N LEU A 17 3.25 -10.43 -1.20
CA LEU A 17 2.57 -10.70 -2.46
C LEU A 17 3.28 -10.08 -3.68
N MET A 18 3.97 -8.94 -3.50
CA MET A 18 4.49 -8.07 -4.56
C MET A 18 6.00 -7.76 -4.37
N GLU A 19 6.88 -8.76 -4.20
CA GLU A 19 8.31 -8.54 -4.04
C GLU A 19 9.10 -8.98 -5.28
N SER A 20 9.69 -8.01 -6.02
CA SER A 20 10.62 -8.22 -7.12
C SER A 20 11.34 -6.91 -7.49
N GLU A 21 12.45 -6.95 -8.22
CA GLU A 21 13.11 -5.74 -8.75
C GLU A 21 12.20 -4.97 -9.74
N GLU A 22 11.41 -5.68 -10.54
CA GLU A 22 10.40 -5.06 -11.42
C GLU A 22 9.35 -4.27 -10.64
N GLU A 23 9.10 -4.66 -9.39
CA GLU A 23 8.17 -3.96 -8.50
C GLU A 23 8.68 -2.56 -8.13
N ASN A 24 9.97 -2.36 -7.93
CA ASN A 24 10.55 -1.04 -7.66
C ASN A 24 10.26 -0.07 -8.80
N ILE A 25 10.49 -0.52 -10.05
CA ILE A 25 10.18 0.29 -11.25
C ILE A 25 8.69 0.58 -11.34
N ARG A 26 7.85 -0.42 -11.06
CA ARG A 26 6.40 -0.25 -11.08
C ARG A 26 5.94 0.78 -10.04
N LEU A 27 6.48 0.75 -8.82
CA LEU A 27 6.16 1.71 -7.75
C LEU A 27 6.56 3.13 -8.13
N GLU A 28 7.72 3.31 -8.77
CA GLU A 28 8.18 4.61 -9.27
C GLU A 28 7.25 5.19 -10.34
N ILE A 29 6.84 4.36 -11.32
CA ILE A 29 5.95 4.76 -12.42
C ILE A 29 4.53 5.03 -11.92
N LYS A 30 4.02 4.16 -11.03
CA LYS A 30 2.65 4.21 -10.50
C LYS A 30 2.38 5.45 -9.65
N THR A 31 3.38 5.94 -8.92
CA THR A 31 3.19 7.03 -7.96
C THR A 31 2.95 8.35 -8.71
N ASP A 32 1.72 8.85 -8.64
CA ASP A 32 1.32 10.13 -9.18
C ASP A 32 1.61 11.23 -8.12
N PRO A 33 2.56 12.15 -8.38
CA PRO A 33 2.95 13.17 -7.42
C PRO A 33 1.82 14.16 -7.11
N GLU A 34 1.00 14.55 -8.09
CA GLU A 34 -0.08 15.51 -7.88
C GLU A 34 -1.20 14.92 -7.01
N ALA A 35 -1.61 13.68 -7.31
CA ALA A 35 -2.59 12.97 -6.51
C ALA A 35 -2.09 12.80 -5.06
N LEU A 36 -0.81 12.45 -4.87
CA LEU A 36 -0.21 12.30 -3.55
C LEU A 36 -0.20 13.62 -2.78
N ARG A 37 0.20 14.74 -3.42
CA ARG A 37 0.19 16.06 -2.79
C ARG A 37 -1.22 16.47 -2.36
N LYS A 38 -2.24 16.27 -3.20
CA LYS A 38 -3.64 16.54 -2.86
C LYS A 38 -4.10 15.71 -1.65
N GLN A 39 -3.74 14.42 -1.61
CA GLN A 39 -4.04 13.53 -0.50
C GLN A 39 -3.37 13.99 0.80
N ALA A 40 -2.07 14.32 0.75
CA ALA A 40 -1.32 14.76 1.92
C ALA A 40 -1.82 16.12 2.46
N LEU A 41 -2.18 17.06 1.57
CA LEU A 41 -2.80 18.33 1.96
C LEU A 41 -4.13 18.11 2.66
N TRP A 42 -4.99 17.26 2.11
CA TRP A 42 -6.26 16.91 2.76
C TRP A 42 -6.03 16.28 4.13
N CYS A 43 -5.02 15.44 4.28
CA CYS A 43 -4.63 14.86 5.56
C CYS A 43 -4.09 15.89 6.55
N GLY A 44 -3.66 17.07 6.10
CA GLY A 44 -3.22 18.16 6.97
C GLY A 44 -1.71 18.26 7.17
N ILE A 45 -0.90 17.77 6.20
CA ILE A 45 0.54 18.00 6.19
C ILE A 45 0.86 19.51 6.12
N LYS A 46 1.90 19.95 6.84
CA LYS A 46 2.32 21.37 6.89
C LYS A 46 3.84 21.49 6.87
N PRO A 47 4.39 22.64 6.42
CA PRO A 47 5.78 22.97 6.57
C PRO A 47 6.28 22.82 8.03
N GLY A 48 7.53 22.43 8.20
CA GLY A 48 8.17 22.27 9.50
C GLY A 48 7.82 20.98 10.25
N MET A 49 6.91 20.16 9.74
CA MET A 49 6.53 18.90 10.40
C MET A 49 7.65 17.86 10.37
N ARG A 50 7.70 17.05 11.43
CA ARG A 50 8.44 15.78 11.45
C ARG A 50 7.50 14.66 11.04
N VAL A 51 7.77 14.03 9.90
CA VAL A 51 6.88 13.06 9.24
C VAL A 51 7.46 11.65 9.29
N LEU A 52 6.60 10.65 9.52
CA LEU A 52 6.91 9.24 9.29
C LEU A 52 6.13 8.74 8.06
N ASP A 53 6.83 8.21 7.08
CA ASP A 53 6.27 7.47 5.94
C ASP A 53 6.39 5.96 6.23
N ALA A 54 5.33 5.37 6.75
CA ALA A 54 5.31 3.97 7.12
C ALA A 54 4.89 3.09 5.93
N GLY A 55 5.79 2.22 5.49
CA GLY A 55 5.67 1.49 4.23
C GLY A 55 6.13 2.33 3.05
N CYS A 56 7.26 3.02 3.21
CA CYS A 56 7.76 4.00 2.23
C CYS A 56 8.18 3.40 0.88
N GLY A 57 8.32 2.08 0.79
CA GLY A 57 8.71 1.37 -0.43
C GLY A 57 10.01 1.89 -1.01
N THR A 58 9.98 2.33 -2.27
CA THR A 58 11.15 2.87 -3.00
C THR A 58 11.59 4.26 -2.54
N GLY A 59 10.85 4.92 -1.63
CA GLY A 59 11.19 6.25 -1.12
C GLY A 59 10.64 7.42 -1.93
N LYS A 60 9.97 7.19 -3.07
CA LYS A 60 9.39 8.27 -3.87
C LYS A 60 8.34 9.08 -3.11
N THR A 61 7.45 8.39 -2.39
CA THR A 61 6.46 9.04 -1.51
C THR A 61 7.16 9.89 -0.45
N THR A 62 8.16 9.33 0.22
CA THR A 62 8.98 10.02 1.22
C THR A 62 9.60 11.31 0.67
N SER A 63 10.16 11.27 -0.56
CA SER A 63 10.73 12.44 -1.22
C SER A 63 9.70 13.52 -1.49
N ILE A 64 8.49 13.15 -1.94
CA ILE A 64 7.40 14.11 -2.20
C ILE A 64 6.89 14.73 -0.90
N LEU A 65 6.70 13.93 0.16
CA LEU A 65 6.32 14.43 1.48
C LEU A 65 7.38 15.40 2.03
N HIS A 66 8.68 15.09 1.85
CA HIS A 66 9.77 15.97 2.25
C HIS A 66 9.70 17.35 1.56
N GLU A 67 9.42 17.40 0.27
CA GLU A 67 9.27 18.66 -0.46
C GLU A 67 8.13 19.53 0.11
N MET A 68 7.04 18.88 0.61
CA MET A 68 5.86 19.58 1.13
C MET A 68 6.05 20.18 2.53
N ILE A 69 7.08 19.74 3.26
CA ILE A 69 7.32 20.17 4.64
C ILE A 69 8.54 21.11 4.79
N GLN A 70 9.15 21.51 3.68
CA GLN A 70 10.27 22.44 3.71
C GLN A 70 9.83 23.84 4.13
N PRO A 71 10.77 24.73 4.69
CA PRO A 71 12.22 24.49 4.74
C PRO A 71 12.72 23.67 5.95
N ASP A 72 11.99 23.55 7.05
CA ASP A 72 12.52 23.07 8.35
C ASP A 72 12.02 21.66 8.71
N GLY A 73 11.25 21.00 7.84
CA GLY A 73 10.70 19.69 8.09
C GLY A 73 11.68 18.55 7.81
N CYS A 74 11.43 17.39 8.43
CA CYS A 74 12.17 16.16 8.16
C CYS A 74 11.23 14.96 8.02
N VAL A 75 11.63 14.00 7.18
CA VAL A 75 10.88 12.76 6.93
C VAL A 75 11.73 11.54 7.25
N VAL A 76 11.13 10.61 7.96
CA VAL A 76 11.65 9.27 8.17
C VAL A 76 10.82 8.29 7.34
N GLY A 77 11.46 7.59 6.41
CA GLY A 77 10.85 6.46 5.68
C GLY A 77 11.20 5.14 6.35
N ILE A 78 10.23 4.25 6.53
CA ILE A 78 10.45 2.90 7.05
C ILE A 78 9.78 1.88 6.14
N ASP A 79 10.49 0.81 5.79
CA ASP A 79 9.95 -0.37 5.10
C ASP A 79 10.68 -1.63 5.59
N PHE A 80 10.06 -2.80 5.45
CA PHE A 80 10.65 -4.07 5.89
C PHE A 80 11.53 -4.73 4.81
N SER A 81 11.45 -4.29 3.56
CA SER A 81 12.19 -4.86 2.43
C SER A 81 13.58 -4.22 2.32
N GLU A 82 14.62 -5.05 2.48
CA GLU A 82 16.02 -4.63 2.32
C GLU A 82 16.29 -4.07 0.91
N THR A 83 15.73 -4.72 -0.12
CA THR A 83 15.89 -4.29 -1.51
C THR A 83 15.31 -2.92 -1.75
N ARG A 84 14.09 -2.64 -1.24
CA ARG A 84 13.46 -1.32 -1.35
C ARG A 84 14.21 -0.27 -0.55
N MET A 85 14.68 -0.62 0.64
CA MET A 85 15.46 0.31 1.47
C MET A 85 16.80 0.68 0.86
N SER A 86 17.47 -0.26 0.22
CA SER A 86 18.69 0.00 -0.55
C SER A 86 18.42 0.97 -1.69
N PHE A 87 17.39 0.70 -2.49
CA PHE A 87 16.96 1.57 -3.57
C PHE A 87 16.57 2.98 -3.07
N ALA A 88 15.80 3.09 -1.99
CA ALA A 88 15.38 4.37 -1.40
C ALA A 88 16.59 5.20 -0.93
N LYS A 89 17.53 4.57 -0.24
CA LYS A 89 18.75 5.24 0.23
C LYS A 89 19.62 5.75 -0.92
N GLU A 90 19.78 4.95 -1.97
CA GLU A 90 20.58 5.32 -3.14
C GLU A 90 19.98 6.52 -3.90
N ASN A 91 18.66 6.51 -4.11
CA ASN A 91 17.99 7.50 -4.95
C ASN A 91 17.57 8.77 -4.20
N TYR A 92 17.23 8.67 -2.91
CA TYR A 92 16.65 9.78 -2.15
C TYR A 92 17.38 10.09 -0.84
N GLY A 93 18.22 9.18 -0.31
CA GLY A 93 18.85 9.32 1.01
C GLY A 93 19.93 10.40 1.12
N LYS A 94 20.37 10.99 0.00
CA LYS A 94 21.34 12.08 -0.02
C LYS A 94 20.72 13.45 0.30
N LYS A 95 19.40 13.58 0.28
CA LYS A 95 18.69 14.82 0.59
C LYS A 95 18.72 15.06 2.10
N LYS A 96 19.22 16.22 2.54
CA LYS A 96 19.19 16.62 3.96
C LYS A 96 17.73 16.63 4.46
N GLY A 97 17.46 16.02 5.61
CA GLY A 97 16.13 15.93 6.18
C GLY A 97 15.33 14.69 5.75
N ILE A 98 15.94 13.76 5.00
CA ILE A 98 15.38 12.45 4.70
C ILE A 98 16.24 11.37 5.37
N GLU A 99 15.58 10.46 6.09
CA GLU A 99 16.20 9.27 6.67
C GLU A 99 15.43 8.01 6.26
N PHE A 100 16.13 6.89 6.03
CA PHE A 100 15.51 5.60 5.71
C PHE A 100 15.95 4.51 6.66
N HIS A 101 14.97 3.81 7.25
CA HIS A 101 15.19 2.73 8.21
C HIS A 101 14.56 1.43 7.74
N LEU A 102 15.32 0.34 7.82
CA LEU A 102 14.75 -1.00 7.69
C LEU A 102 14.00 -1.34 8.98
N GLY A 103 12.72 -1.71 8.89
CA GLY A 103 11.94 -2.01 10.07
C GLY A 103 10.61 -2.72 9.80
N ASP A 104 10.13 -3.38 10.83
CA ASP A 104 8.86 -4.13 10.82
C ASP A 104 7.82 -3.40 11.68
N PHE A 105 6.77 -2.89 11.06
CA PHE A 105 5.71 -2.11 11.73
C PHE A 105 4.89 -2.92 12.73
N ARG A 106 4.99 -4.25 12.71
CA ARG A 106 4.38 -5.14 13.70
C ARG A 106 5.12 -5.08 15.03
N LYS A 107 6.36 -4.59 15.03
CA LYS A 107 7.21 -4.42 16.20
C LYS A 107 7.16 -2.98 16.71
N SER A 108 7.68 -2.77 17.92
CA SER A 108 7.79 -1.42 18.48
C SER A 108 8.77 -0.55 17.70
N MET A 109 8.35 0.67 17.37
CA MET A 109 9.14 1.68 16.68
C MET A 109 9.47 2.89 17.58
N LYS A 110 9.44 2.71 18.91
CA LYS A 110 9.70 3.80 19.87
C LYS A 110 11.07 4.46 19.72
N ASN A 111 12.05 3.72 19.21
CA ASN A 111 13.40 4.22 18.93
C ASN A 111 13.42 5.30 17.83
N LEU A 112 12.39 5.41 17.00
CA LEU A 112 12.27 6.45 15.98
C LEU A 112 11.77 7.78 16.56
N GLY A 113 11.34 7.81 17.83
CA GLY A 113 10.77 8.98 18.48
C GLY A 113 9.32 9.27 18.10
N GLN A 114 8.91 10.54 18.25
CA GLN A 114 7.53 10.97 17.97
C GLN A 114 7.48 11.86 16.74
N PHE A 115 6.33 11.80 16.05
CA PHE A 115 6.07 12.48 14.79
C PHE A 115 4.83 13.37 14.87
N ASP A 116 4.85 14.46 14.14
CA ASP A 116 3.70 15.36 13.96
C ASP A 116 2.65 14.75 13.07
N PHE A 117 3.13 13.98 12.08
CA PHE A 117 2.31 13.43 11.02
C PHE A 117 2.86 12.05 10.64
N ILE A 118 2.02 11.01 10.70
CA ILE A 118 2.34 9.68 10.23
C ILE A 118 1.49 9.37 9.01
N TRP A 119 2.16 8.99 7.93
CA TRP A 119 1.57 8.64 6.66
C TRP A 119 1.65 7.14 6.43
N VAL A 120 0.51 6.51 6.17
CA VAL A 120 0.38 5.07 5.87
C VAL A 120 -0.43 4.92 4.59
N ARG A 121 0.19 4.49 3.51
CA ARG A 121 -0.50 4.41 2.22
C ARG A 121 -0.20 3.10 1.50
N PHE A 122 -1.26 2.35 1.14
CA PHE A 122 -1.16 1.04 0.49
C PHE A 122 -0.31 0.03 1.26
N LEU A 123 -0.46 0.03 2.58
CA LEU A 123 0.25 -0.84 3.50
C LEU A 123 -0.67 -1.88 4.13
N LEU A 124 -1.80 -1.43 4.70
CA LEU A 124 -2.63 -2.28 5.54
C LEU A 124 -3.33 -3.39 4.74
N GLU A 125 -3.50 -3.21 3.42
CA GLU A 125 -4.00 -4.26 2.53
C GLU A 125 -3.15 -5.56 2.56
N TYR A 126 -1.89 -5.48 2.97
CA TYR A 126 -0.97 -6.63 3.06
C TYR A 126 -0.87 -7.25 4.47
N TYR A 127 -1.60 -6.72 5.44
CA TYR A 127 -1.54 -7.11 6.85
C TYR A 127 -2.93 -7.35 7.46
N ARG A 128 -3.78 -8.12 6.78
CA ARG A 128 -5.19 -8.33 7.16
C ARG A 128 -5.38 -8.68 8.63
N LYS A 129 -4.52 -9.55 9.18
CA LYS A 129 -4.62 -10.02 10.57
C LYS A 129 -4.02 -9.03 11.57
N GLU A 130 -2.98 -8.33 11.16
CA GLU A 130 -2.17 -7.47 12.02
C GLU A 130 -2.49 -5.97 11.88
N ALA A 131 -3.40 -5.59 10.96
CA ALA A 131 -3.66 -4.20 10.60
C ALA A 131 -3.97 -3.32 11.83
N ILE A 132 -4.86 -3.75 12.71
CA ILE A 132 -5.21 -3.00 13.92
C ILE A 132 -4.03 -2.87 14.89
N ASP A 133 -3.19 -3.90 15.03
CA ASP A 133 -2.03 -3.86 15.92
C ASP A 133 -0.94 -2.95 15.35
N ILE A 134 -0.77 -2.91 14.03
CA ILE A 134 0.10 -1.95 13.34
C ILE A 134 -0.38 -0.52 13.64
N VAL A 135 -1.67 -0.23 13.50
CA VAL A 135 -2.25 1.10 13.81
C VAL A 135 -2.01 1.48 15.28
N LYS A 136 -2.21 0.54 16.23
CA LYS A 136 -1.90 0.76 17.65
C LYS A 136 -0.41 1.00 17.92
N ASN A 137 0.48 0.35 17.18
CA ASN A 137 1.93 0.59 17.29
C ASN A 137 2.31 1.96 16.75
N LEU A 138 1.75 2.34 15.60
CA LEU A 138 1.96 3.65 15.00
C LEU A 138 1.43 4.78 15.91
N LYS A 139 0.28 4.59 16.60
CA LYS A 139 -0.24 5.56 17.57
C LYS A 139 0.82 5.96 18.61
N LYS A 140 1.64 5.01 19.08
CA LYS A 140 2.68 5.26 20.09
C LYS A 140 3.75 6.23 19.60
N CYS A 141 3.93 6.33 18.26
CA CYS A 141 4.88 7.22 17.58
C CYS A 141 4.26 8.56 17.14
N VAL A 142 2.95 8.72 17.18
CA VAL A 142 2.30 10.02 16.95
C VAL A 142 2.45 10.87 18.22
N ARG A 143 2.89 12.12 18.15
CA ARG A 143 2.89 13.01 19.32
C ARG A 143 1.44 13.34 19.77
N PRO A 144 1.21 13.74 21.03
CA PRO A 144 -0.09 14.31 21.43
C PRO A 144 -0.46 15.49 20.52
N GLY A 145 -1.69 15.51 20.00
CA GLY A 145 -2.14 16.48 18.99
C GLY A 145 -1.65 16.23 17.56
N GLY A 146 -0.78 15.22 17.33
CA GLY A 146 -0.32 14.82 15.99
C GLY A 146 -1.37 14.00 15.23
N LEU A 147 -1.10 13.77 13.95
CA LEU A 147 -2.00 13.13 13.00
C LEU A 147 -1.50 11.73 12.60
N LEU A 148 -2.41 10.76 12.57
CA LEU A 148 -2.22 9.50 11.85
C LEU A 148 -3.14 9.48 10.64
N CYS A 149 -2.56 9.28 9.46
CA CYS A 149 -3.26 9.26 8.18
C CYS A 149 -3.14 7.86 7.57
N LEU A 150 -4.27 7.20 7.38
CA LEU A 150 -4.39 5.87 6.78
C LEU A 150 -5.05 6.03 5.41
N LEU A 151 -4.38 5.55 4.37
CA LEU A 151 -4.87 5.60 2.99
C LEU A 151 -4.76 4.21 2.37
N ASP A 152 -5.89 3.60 2.06
CA ASP A 152 -5.85 2.28 1.44
C ASP A 152 -7.05 2.01 0.52
N LEU A 153 -6.91 0.98 -0.29
CA LEU A 153 -7.89 0.65 -1.31
C LEU A 153 -9.05 -0.15 -0.74
N ASP A 154 -10.21 0.06 -1.35
CA ASP A 154 -11.40 -0.76 -1.11
C ASP A 154 -11.88 -1.36 -2.42
N TYR A 155 -12.46 -2.54 -2.37
CA TYR A 155 -12.91 -3.23 -3.58
C TYR A 155 -11.79 -3.36 -4.63
N ASN A 156 -10.56 -3.62 -4.18
CA ASN A 156 -9.38 -3.60 -5.03
C ASN A 156 -9.50 -4.60 -6.19
N CYS A 157 -9.28 -4.13 -7.42
CA CYS A 157 -9.40 -4.91 -8.67
C CYS A 157 -10.81 -5.45 -9.01
N LEU A 158 -11.88 -4.92 -8.44
CA LEU A 158 -13.23 -5.46 -8.64
C LEU A 158 -14.24 -4.49 -9.28
N ASN A 159 -13.89 -3.21 -9.43
CA ASN A 159 -14.78 -2.21 -10.01
C ASN A 159 -14.49 -1.99 -11.50
N HIS A 160 -15.19 -2.70 -12.32
CA HIS A 160 -15.07 -2.65 -13.78
C HIS A 160 -16.44 -2.67 -14.47
N TYR A 161 -16.55 -1.94 -15.56
CA TYR A 161 -17.66 -1.97 -16.50
C TYR A 161 -17.08 -2.05 -17.92
N GLU A 162 -17.60 -2.68 -18.76
CA GLU A 162 -18.25 -3.90 -19.18
C GLU A 162 -17.29 -5.11 -19.12
N LEU A 163 -17.10 -5.66 -17.95
CA LEU A 163 -16.22 -6.81 -17.80
C LEU A 163 -16.82 -8.06 -18.44
N PRO A 164 -16.09 -8.79 -19.30
CA PRO A 164 -16.55 -10.07 -19.85
C PRO A 164 -16.96 -11.07 -18.77
N VAL A 165 -18.03 -11.82 -19.01
CA VAL A 165 -18.59 -12.77 -18.03
C VAL A 165 -17.54 -13.70 -17.39
N PRO A 166 -16.59 -14.31 -18.14
CA PRO A 166 -15.57 -15.17 -17.53
C PRO A 166 -14.69 -14.40 -16.54
N LEU A 167 -14.31 -13.15 -16.85
CA LEU A 167 -13.52 -12.29 -15.95
C LEU A 167 -14.31 -11.86 -14.72
N THR A 168 -15.61 -11.55 -14.86
CA THR A 168 -16.49 -11.22 -13.72
C THR A 168 -16.53 -12.37 -12.71
N ARG A 169 -16.46 -13.61 -13.16
CA ARG A 169 -16.49 -14.80 -12.29
C ARG A 169 -15.15 -15.13 -11.65
N ILE A 170 -14.04 -14.88 -12.33
CA ILE A 170 -12.71 -15.30 -11.87
C ILE A 170 -12.05 -14.27 -10.95
N LEU A 171 -12.18 -12.95 -11.24
CA LEU A 171 -11.51 -11.91 -10.45
C LEU A 171 -11.86 -11.95 -8.96
N PRO A 172 -13.15 -12.08 -8.54
CA PRO A 172 -13.47 -12.21 -7.12
C PRO A 172 -12.86 -13.47 -6.48
N LYS A 173 -12.75 -14.57 -7.24
CA LYS A 173 -12.10 -15.80 -6.74
C LYS A 173 -10.61 -15.61 -6.52
N ILE A 174 -9.92 -14.90 -7.43
CA ILE A 174 -8.50 -14.56 -7.29
C ILE A 174 -8.29 -13.69 -6.04
N MET A 175 -9.12 -12.66 -5.84
CA MET A 175 -9.00 -11.79 -4.68
C MET A 175 -9.28 -12.52 -3.37
N ASN A 176 -10.33 -13.36 -3.31
CA ASN A 176 -10.60 -14.20 -2.15
C ASN A 176 -9.47 -15.21 -1.87
N TYR A 177 -8.82 -15.72 -2.91
CA TYR A 177 -7.65 -16.57 -2.74
C TYR A 177 -6.47 -15.79 -2.14
N ALA A 178 -6.22 -14.57 -2.61
CA ALA A 178 -5.20 -13.69 -2.06
C ALA A 178 -5.46 -13.36 -0.58
N ASP A 179 -6.71 -13.03 -0.23
CA ASP A 179 -7.13 -12.78 1.15
C ASP A 179 -6.82 -13.96 2.08
N LYS A 180 -7.12 -15.19 1.62
CA LYS A 180 -6.95 -16.40 2.44
C LYS A 180 -5.50 -16.84 2.55
N LYS A 181 -4.73 -16.74 1.47
CA LYS A 181 -3.39 -17.34 1.39
C LYS A 181 -2.28 -16.37 1.74
N TYR A 182 -2.41 -15.10 1.39
CA TYR A 182 -1.32 -14.11 1.48
C TYR A 182 -1.57 -13.02 2.51
N ASN A 183 -2.51 -13.21 3.45
CA ASN A 183 -2.85 -12.21 4.46
C ASN A 183 -3.26 -10.85 3.85
N PHE A 184 -3.75 -10.87 2.60
CA PHE A 184 -4.19 -9.71 1.86
C PHE A 184 -5.63 -9.33 2.27
N ASP A 185 -5.98 -8.06 2.21
CA ASP A 185 -7.32 -7.56 2.51
C ASP A 185 -7.84 -6.67 1.37
N THR A 186 -8.64 -7.27 0.49
CA THR A 186 -9.27 -6.59 -0.66
C THR A 186 -10.16 -5.41 -0.24
N PHE A 187 -10.63 -5.41 1.01
CA PHE A 187 -11.62 -4.48 1.55
C PHE A 187 -11.11 -3.69 2.76
N VAL A 188 -9.82 -3.48 2.86
CA VAL A 188 -9.22 -2.79 4.01
C VAL A 188 -9.66 -1.33 4.11
N GLY A 189 -9.90 -0.67 2.98
CA GLY A 189 -10.28 0.74 2.94
C GLY A 189 -11.46 1.09 3.85
N ARG A 190 -12.54 0.30 3.80
CA ARG A 190 -13.75 0.50 4.64
C ARG A 190 -13.51 0.28 6.14
N LYS A 191 -12.37 -0.28 6.53
CA LYS A 191 -12.02 -0.57 7.92
C LYS A 191 -11.18 0.52 8.57
N LEU A 192 -10.61 1.44 7.78
CA LEU A 192 -9.66 2.44 8.26
C LEU A 192 -10.26 3.34 9.34
N TYR A 193 -11.54 3.72 9.20
CA TYR A 193 -12.25 4.49 10.22
C TYR A 193 -12.30 3.74 11.55
N SER A 194 -12.73 2.47 11.53
CA SER A 194 -12.83 1.64 12.74
C SER A 194 -11.45 1.43 13.37
N PHE A 195 -10.38 1.27 12.57
CA PHE A 195 -9.04 1.15 13.11
C PHE A 195 -8.58 2.38 13.89
N LEU A 196 -8.89 3.59 13.40
CA LEU A 196 -8.61 4.82 14.13
C LEU A 196 -9.49 4.95 15.37
N TYR A 197 -10.80 4.70 15.23
CA TYR A 197 -11.76 4.79 16.32
C TYR A 197 -11.40 3.84 17.47
N ASP A 198 -11.21 2.56 17.18
CA ASP A 198 -10.87 1.52 18.17
C ASP A 198 -9.46 1.72 18.77
N SER A 199 -8.60 2.47 18.08
CA SER A 199 -7.30 2.88 18.60
C SER A 199 -7.39 4.15 19.46
N GLY A 200 -8.57 4.76 19.64
CA GLY A 200 -8.78 5.95 20.46
C GLY A 200 -8.15 7.21 19.86
N PHE A 201 -8.27 7.41 18.54
CA PHE A 201 -8.04 8.68 17.89
C PHE A 201 -9.31 9.54 17.96
N GLU A 202 -9.13 10.85 17.98
CA GLU A 202 -10.21 11.85 17.98
C GLU A 202 -10.25 12.63 16.67
N LYS A 203 -11.31 13.40 16.45
CA LYS A 203 -11.49 14.25 15.26
C LYS A 203 -11.19 13.47 13.97
N ILE A 204 -11.73 12.26 13.91
CA ILE A 204 -11.54 11.39 12.75
C ILE A 204 -12.33 11.96 11.59
N ASP A 205 -11.66 12.11 10.44
CA ASP A 205 -12.26 12.61 9.20
C ASP A 205 -11.98 11.62 8.06
N VAL A 206 -12.90 11.49 7.11
CA VAL A 206 -12.86 10.49 6.04
C VAL A 206 -13.13 11.13 4.70
N ALA A 207 -12.34 10.78 3.69
CA ALA A 207 -12.61 11.13 2.30
C ALA A 207 -12.54 9.89 1.41
N LEU A 208 -13.27 9.93 0.30
CA LEU A 208 -13.24 8.92 -0.75
C LEU A 208 -12.77 9.57 -2.05
N MET A 209 -11.73 8.97 -2.66
CA MET A 209 -11.19 9.40 -3.95
C MET A 209 -11.14 8.21 -4.92
N ALA A 210 -11.22 8.48 -6.22
CA ALA A 210 -10.98 7.46 -7.22
C ALA A 210 -9.47 7.26 -7.40
N HIS A 211 -9.02 6.01 -7.29
CA HIS A 211 -7.67 5.59 -7.66
C HIS A 211 -7.74 4.74 -8.93
N ASN A 212 -6.75 4.88 -9.82
CA ASN A 212 -6.74 4.21 -11.12
C ASN A 212 -8.04 4.41 -11.90
N LEU A 213 -8.57 5.64 -11.92
CA LEU A 213 -9.73 5.97 -12.75
C LEU A 213 -9.34 5.93 -14.23
N ILE A 214 -9.91 4.98 -14.98
CA ILE A 214 -9.55 4.72 -16.36
C ILE A 214 -10.82 4.61 -17.20
N PHE A 215 -10.95 5.46 -18.20
CA PHE A 215 -11.99 5.48 -19.21
C PHE A 215 -11.41 6.01 -20.54
N GLY A 216 -12.08 5.78 -21.65
CA GLY A 216 -11.55 6.14 -22.98
C GLY A 216 -10.27 5.34 -23.31
N GLU A 217 -9.35 5.91 -24.05
CA GLU A 217 -8.08 5.27 -24.38
C GLU A 217 -7.20 5.09 -23.14
N ILE A 218 -6.67 3.87 -22.95
CA ILE A 218 -5.79 3.58 -21.82
C ILE A 218 -4.39 4.14 -22.08
N LYS A 219 -3.83 4.84 -21.07
CA LYS A 219 -2.45 5.30 -21.13
C LYS A 219 -1.49 4.12 -20.91
N ASP A 220 -0.34 4.12 -21.57
CA ASP A 220 0.64 3.03 -21.48
C ASP A 220 1.06 2.70 -20.04
N LYS A 221 1.24 3.72 -19.19
CA LYS A 221 1.56 3.53 -17.77
C LYS A 221 0.47 2.75 -17.01
N ASP A 222 -0.79 3.03 -17.30
CA ASP A 222 -1.92 2.38 -16.63
C ASP A 222 -2.10 0.96 -17.13
N LYS A 223 -1.94 0.73 -18.44
CA LYS A 223 -1.92 -0.59 -19.06
C LYS A 223 -0.82 -1.46 -18.45
N PHE A 224 0.40 -0.94 -18.39
CA PHE A 224 1.54 -1.63 -17.79
C PHE A 224 1.26 -2.02 -16.32
N ASN A 225 0.77 -1.08 -15.50
CA ASN A 225 0.45 -1.34 -14.11
C ASN A 225 -0.61 -2.42 -13.93
N TRP A 226 -1.69 -2.37 -14.72
CA TRP A 226 -2.78 -3.34 -14.64
C TRP A 226 -2.35 -4.73 -15.09
N VAL A 227 -1.67 -4.82 -16.24
CA VAL A 227 -1.18 -6.10 -16.76
C VAL A 227 -0.23 -6.75 -15.76
N LYS A 228 0.77 -6.02 -15.26
CA LYS A 228 1.73 -6.57 -14.27
C LYS A 228 1.05 -7.00 -12.97
N LYS A 229 0.12 -6.21 -12.45
CA LYS A 229 -0.62 -6.56 -11.24
C LYS A 229 -1.40 -7.86 -11.40
N VAL A 230 -2.10 -8.00 -12.53
CA VAL A 230 -2.91 -9.19 -12.79
C VAL A 230 -2.04 -10.41 -13.11
N GLU A 231 -0.93 -10.26 -13.83
CA GLU A 231 0.02 -11.34 -14.08
C GLU A 231 0.58 -11.93 -12.77
N ILE A 232 0.98 -11.07 -11.82
CA ILE A 232 1.48 -11.51 -10.51
C ILE A 232 0.38 -12.25 -9.74
N ALA A 233 -0.83 -11.71 -9.71
CA ALA A 233 -1.96 -12.35 -9.05
C ALA A 233 -2.32 -13.69 -9.70
N ALA A 234 -2.30 -13.75 -11.03
CA ALA A 234 -2.60 -14.96 -11.80
C ALA A 234 -1.56 -16.06 -11.56
N LYS A 235 -0.25 -15.74 -11.59
CA LYS A 235 0.82 -16.69 -11.27
C LYS A 235 0.65 -17.28 -9.87
N LYS A 236 0.32 -16.45 -8.89
CA LYS A 236 0.07 -16.91 -7.51
C LYS A 236 -1.22 -17.70 -7.35
N ALA A 237 -2.21 -17.51 -8.23
CA ALA A 237 -3.49 -18.21 -8.26
C ALA A 237 -3.59 -19.24 -9.39
N GLU A 238 -2.48 -19.84 -9.80
CA GLU A 238 -2.35 -20.73 -10.98
C GLU A 238 -3.47 -21.77 -11.08
N LYS A 239 -3.81 -22.47 -9.98
CA LYS A 239 -4.89 -23.47 -9.98
C LYS A 239 -6.27 -22.87 -10.36
N LEU A 240 -6.54 -21.64 -9.97
CA LEU A 240 -7.78 -20.94 -10.34
C LEU A 240 -7.73 -20.52 -11.81
N ILE A 241 -6.59 -20.03 -12.27
CA ILE A 241 -6.40 -19.62 -13.66
C ILE A 241 -6.49 -20.80 -14.62
N ASN A 242 -5.99 -21.97 -14.24
CA ASN A 242 -6.12 -23.19 -15.05
C ASN A 242 -7.59 -23.65 -15.21
N SER A 243 -8.49 -23.21 -14.33
CA SER A 243 -9.93 -23.47 -14.48
C SER A 243 -10.66 -22.43 -15.35
N TYR A 244 -9.97 -21.37 -15.82
CA TYR A 244 -10.52 -20.41 -16.76
C TYR A 244 -10.75 -21.05 -18.13
N PRO A 245 -11.86 -20.79 -18.83
CA PRO A 245 -12.08 -21.33 -20.18
C PRO A 245 -10.93 -20.94 -21.12
N GLY A 246 -10.17 -21.91 -21.64
CA GLY A 246 -8.97 -21.69 -22.43
C GLY A 246 -7.70 -21.34 -21.63
N GLY A 247 -7.75 -21.50 -20.30
CA GLY A 247 -6.58 -21.36 -19.41
C GLY A 247 -5.98 -19.95 -19.36
N TYR A 248 -4.71 -19.88 -18.96
CA TYR A 248 -4.00 -18.58 -18.79
C TYR A 248 -3.93 -17.75 -20.07
N GLN A 249 -3.74 -18.38 -21.22
CA GLN A 249 -3.65 -17.65 -22.49
C GLN A 249 -4.95 -16.90 -22.82
N GLN A 250 -6.09 -17.57 -22.67
CA GLN A 250 -7.40 -16.95 -22.91
C GLN A 250 -7.71 -15.89 -21.85
N PHE A 251 -7.40 -16.15 -20.57
CA PHE A 251 -7.53 -15.18 -19.49
C PHE A 251 -6.75 -13.89 -19.80
N SER A 252 -5.49 -14.02 -20.20
CA SER A 252 -4.63 -12.87 -20.56
C SER A 252 -5.16 -12.13 -21.78
N SER A 253 -5.63 -12.86 -22.81
CA SER A 253 -6.25 -12.28 -24.00
C SER A 253 -7.51 -11.48 -23.67
N ASP A 254 -8.42 -12.05 -22.87
CA ASP A 254 -9.68 -11.42 -22.50
C ASP A 254 -9.45 -10.18 -21.63
N LEU A 255 -8.48 -10.24 -20.71
CA LEU A 255 -8.09 -9.10 -19.92
C LEU A 255 -7.51 -7.97 -20.78
N ASN A 256 -6.61 -8.31 -21.72
CA ASN A 256 -6.03 -7.31 -22.62
C ASN A 256 -7.10 -6.67 -23.52
N LYS A 257 -8.00 -7.45 -24.09
CA LYS A 257 -9.14 -6.94 -24.88
C LYS A 257 -10.00 -5.99 -24.06
N PHE A 258 -10.32 -6.36 -22.82
CA PHE A 258 -11.06 -5.50 -21.91
C PHE A 258 -10.32 -4.20 -21.62
N LEU A 259 -9.01 -4.26 -21.31
CA LEU A 259 -8.22 -3.07 -20.98
C LEU A 259 -8.10 -2.07 -22.14
N ILE A 260 -8.06 -2.52 -23.40
CA ILE A 260 -7.96 -1.66 -24.56
C ILE A 260 -9.32 -1.16 -25.09
N ASP A 261 -10.45 -1.70 -24.62
CA ASP A 261 -11.77 -1.21 -25.02
C ASP A 261 -11.98 0.21 -24.47
N PRO A 262 -12.15 1.24 -25.32
CA PRO A 262 -12.33 2.61 -24.85
C PRO A 262 -13.65 2.85 -24.09
N ARG A 263 -14.62 1.94 -24.19
CA ARG A 263 -15.91 2.05 -23.49
C ARG A 263 -15.84 1.53 -22.06
N ARG A 264 -14.79 0.77 -21.70
CA ARG A 264 -14.64 0.29 -20.32
C ARG A 264 -14.53 1.45 -19.34
N PHE A 265 -15.03 1.20 -18.15
CA PHE A 265 -14.86 2.10 -17.01
C PHE A 265 -14.26 1.30 -15.84
N THR A 266 -13.12 1.75 -15.36
CA THR A 266 -12.40 1.10 -14.27
C THR A 266 -11.99 2.12 -13.23
N TYR A 267 -12.22 1.85 -11.97
CA TYR A 267 -11.69 2.64 -10.86
C TYR A 267 -11.52 1.77 -9.61
N THR A 268 -10.70 2.23 -8.69
CA THR A 268 -10.61 1.63 -7.35
C THR A 268 -10.91 2.70 -6.32
N PRO A 269 -11.86 2.50 -5.40
CA PRO A 269 -12.06 3.41 -4.28
C PRO A 269 -10.80 3.48 -3.43
N LEU A 270 -10.30 4.69 -3.18
CA LEU A 270 -9.25 4.98 -2.22
C LEU A 270 -9.88 5.72 -1.05
N LEU A 271 -9.90 5.10 0.10
CA LEU A 271 -10.34 5.73 1.33
C LEU A 271 -9.15 6.38 2.03
N LEU A 272 -9.37 7.60 2.48
CA LEU A 272 -8.45 8.39 3.27
C LEU A 272 -9.10 8.60 4.63
N CYS A 273 -8.42 8.20 5.68
CA CYS A 273 -8.86 8.44 7.05
C CYS A 273 -7.74 9.12 7.82
N LYS A 274 -8.03 10.21 8.53
CA LYS A 274 -7.09 10.87 9.44
C LYS A 274 -7.69 11.00 10.82
N GLY A 275 -6.87 10.87 11.84
CA GLY A 275 -7.27 11.05 13.22
C GLY A 275 -6.20 11.77 14.02
N VAL A 276 -6.62 12.53 15.01
CA VAL A 276 -5.74 13.27 15.94
C VAL A 276 -5.51 12.41 17.17
N ARG A 277 -4.23 12.24 17.59
CA ARG A 277 -3.93 11.63 18.87
C ARG A 277 -4.35 12.57 20.00
N PRO A 278 -5.18 12.14 20.99
CA PRO A 278 -5.54 12.96 22.15
C PRO A 278 -4.32 13.47 22.92
N PHE A 279 -4.46 14.62 23.61
CA PHE A 279 -3.43 15.14 24.52
C PHE A 279 -3.37 14.37 25.83
N SER A 280 -4.50 13.84 26.28
CA SER A 280 -4.65 12.99 27.48
C SER A 280 -4.99 11.58 27.04
N SER A 281 -4.07 10.64 27.25
CA SER A 281 -4.31 9.20 27.08
C SER A 281 -3.63 8.42 28.17
#